data_726d4fe3a2584f48ef19566a7a03bc01
#
_entry.id   726d4fe3a2584f48ef19566a7a03bc01
#
_cell.length_a   1.000
_cell.length_b   1.000
_cell.length_c   1.000
_cell.angle_alpha   90.00
_cell.angle_beta   90.00
_cell.angle_gamma   90.00
#
_symmetry.space_group_name_H-M   'P 1'
#
loop_
_entity.id
_entity.type
_entity.pdbx_description
1 polymer ?
#
loop_
_entity_poly.entity_id
_entity_poly.type
_entity_poly.pdbx_seq_one_letter_code
_entity_poly.pdbx_strand_id
1 'polypeptide(L)'
;MLQENCYVVNDETKECVIIDCGAFWEEEKKAITQYINDNELVPKHLIATHGHIDHNFGNAYIYEKFGLKPEVHASDEVLMNKLNWQAESIAGIHLDYEMPPVGKYLTAKDTIQFGNQTFTIIETPGHSPGSVFFYCEKEHIAFSGDTLFHNSIGRTDFEGGSKFMIIQSLRIICQLPDNTLILPGHGEETSIGKELAENPFLDR
;
A
#
# COMPACT_ATOMS: atom_id res chain seq x y z
N MET A 1 4.34 -1.63 14.09
CA MET A 1 5.48 -2.45 14.49
C MET A 1 6.74 -2.15 13.67
N LEU A 2 6.72 -2.27 12.36
CA LEU A 2 7.85 -1.94 11.48
C LEU A 2 7.81 -0.49 10.98
N GLN A 3 7.02 0.39 11.64
CA GLN A 3 6.80 1.80 11.28
C GLN A 3 6.25 1.97 9.87
N GLU A 4 5.38 1.04 9.48
CA GLU A 4 4.59 1.13 8.26
C GLU A 4 3.52 2.23 8.40
N ASN A 5 3.20 2.88 7.31
CA ASN A 5 2.20 3.93 7.19
C ASN A 5 0.88 3.33 6.66
N CYS A 6 -0.09 3.13 7.56
CA CYS A 6 -1.46 2.80 7.19
C CYS A 6 -2.25 4.08 6.87
N TYR A 7 -2.97 4.10 5.75
CA TYR A 7 -3.76 5.27 5.35
C TYR A 7 -5.25 4.98 5.35
N VAL A 8 -6.04 5.91 5.89
CA VAL A 8 -7.50 5.96 5.72
C VAL A 8 -7.82 7.21 4.90
N VAL A 9 -8.23 7.00 3.66
CA VAL A 9 -8.46 8.08 2.69
C VAL A 9 -9.94 8.19 2.39
N ASN A 10 -10.49 9.39 2.53
CA ASN A 10 -11.91 9.67 2.31
C ASN A 10 -12.12 10.99 1.58
N ASP A 11 -13.32 11.19 1.07
CA ASP A 11 -13.79 12.47 0.55
C ASP A 11 -15.03 12.98 1.31
N GLU A 12 -15.67 14.00 0.79
CA GLU A 12 -16.87 14.62 1.37
C GLU A 12 -18.09 13.69 1.44
N THR A 13 -18.11 12.60 0.67
CA THR A 13 -19.20 11.61 0.71
C THR A 13 -19.14 10.70 1.93
N LYS A 14 -18.05 10.74 2.69
CA LYS A 14 -17.73 9.84 3.79
C LYS A 14 -17.35 8.42 3.38
N GLU A 15 -17.41 8.07 2.11
CA GLU A 15 -16.83 6.81 1.65
C GLU A 15 -15.31 6.85 1.78
N CYS A 16 -14.69 5.75 2.24
CA CYS A 16 -13.26 5.69 2.44
C CYS A 16 -12.64 4.37 1.97
N VAL A 17 -11.34 4.42 1.73
CA VAL A 17 -10.49 3.28 1.46
C VAL A 17 -9.41 3.18 2.53
N ILE A 18 -9.09 1.96 2.96
CA ILE A 18 -7.99 1.66 3.87
C ILE A 18 -6.86 1.10 3.00
N ILE A 19 -5.67 1.71 3.07
CA ILE A 19 -4.50 1.33 2.27
C ILE A 19 -3.41 0.84 3.23
N ASP A 20 -2.85 -0.32 2.95
CA ASP A 20 -1.76 -0.95 3.69
C ASP A 20 -2.06 -1.01 5.20
N CYS A 21 -2.95 -1.92 5.59
CA CYS A 21 -3.30 -2.05 7.00
C CYS A 21 -2.28 -2.90 7.75
N GLY A 22 -1.17 -2.29 8.18
CA GLY A 22 -0.14 -2.92 8.99
C GLY A 22 -0.41 -2.96 10.49
N ALA A 23 -1.62 -2.56 10.93
CA ALA A 23 -1.99 -2.47 12.34
C ALA A 23 -1.90 -3.84 13.05
N PHE A 24 -0.85 -4.03 13.82
CA PHE A 24 -0.61 -5.25 14.59
C PHE A 24 -1.09 -5.14 16.03
N TRP A 25 -0.74 -4.03 16.72
CA TRP A 25 -1.10 -3.82 18.11
C TRP A 25 -2.56 -3.40 18.28
N GLU A 26 -3.16 -3.77 19.39
CA GLU A 26 -4.56 -3.43 19.69
C GLU A 26 -4.83 -1.92 19.69
N GLU A 27 -3.85 -1.12 20.08
CA GLU A 27 -3.93 0.34 20.06
C GLU A 27 -4.02 0.88 18.63
N GLU A 28 -3.25 0.31 17.70
CA GLU A 28 -3.25 0.66 16.27
C GLU A 28 -4.59 0.30 15.63
N LYS A 29 -5.07 -0.93 15.88
CA LYS A 29 -6.37 -1.41 15.42
C LYS A 29 -7.52 -0.52 15.90
N LYS A 30 -7.51 -0.18 17.20
CA LYS A 30 -8.51 0.72 17.80
C LYS A 30 -8.43 2.12 17.22
N ALA A 31 -7.23 2.66 16.97
CA ALA A 31 -7.05 3.98 16.38
C ALA A 31 -7.71 4.09 15.01
N ILE A 32 -7.54 3.09 14.13
CA ILE A 32 -8.20 3.05 12.81
C ILE A 32 -9.72 3.02 12.97
N THR A 33 -10.24 2.12 13.81
CA THR A 33 -11.68 1.99 14.01
C THR A 33 -12.28 3.25 14.64
N GLN A 34 -11.60 3.85 15.60
CA GLN A 34 -12.03 5.08 16.23
C GLN A 34 -12.05 6.23 15.22
N TYR A 35 -11.00 6.40 14.40
CA TYR A 35 -10.96 7.42 13.37
C TYR A 35 -12.14 7.26 12.38
N ILE A 36 -12.42 6.04 11.93
CA ILE A 36 -13.54 5.75 11.03
C ILE A 36 -14.88 6.13 11.68
N ASN A 37 -15.10 5.73 12.94
CA ASN A 37 -16.34 5.99 13.65
C ASN A 37 -16.53 7.48 13.97
N ASP A 38 -15.48 8.16 14.50
CA ASP A 38 -15.54 9.57 14.90
C ASP A 38 -15.79 10.51 13.71
N ASN A 39 -15.36 10.08 12.51
CA ASN A 39 -15.59 10.82 11.27
C ASN A 39 -16.80 10.32 10.46
N GLU A 40 -17.55 9.34 10.98
CA GLU A 40 -18.72 8.73 10.33
C GLU A 40 -18.39 8.17 8.93
N LEU A 41 -17.19 7.59 8.76
CA LEU A 41 -16.73 7.07 7.48
C LEU A 41 -17.34 5.70 7.16
N VAL A 42 -17.49 5.44 5.86
CA VAL A 42 -18.01 4.17 5.32
C VAL A 42 -16.90 3.48 4.52
N PRO A 43 -16.17 2.51 5.12
CA PRO A 43 -15.11 1.80 4.41
C PRO A 43 -15.66 0.97 3.23
N LYS A 44 -15.08 1.18 2.04
CA LYS A 44 -15.49 0.51 0.80
C LYS A 44 -14.46 -0.51 0.33
N HIS A 45 -13.19 -0.22 0.55
CA HIS A 45 -12.07 -1.03 0.09
C HIS A 45 -11.01 -1.17 1.19
N LEU A 46 -10.36 -2.33 1.20
CA LEU A 46 -9.11 -2.61 1.90
C LEU A 46 -8.10 -3.01 0.84
N ILE A 47 -7.21 -2.11 0.48
CA ILE A 47 -6.24 -2.34 -0.61
C ILE A 47 -4.83 -2.41 -0.05
N ALA A 48 -4.01 -3.24 -0.67
CA ALA A 48 -2.59 -3.34 -0.34
C ALA A 48 -1.73 -2.97 -1.56
N THR A 49 -0.73 -2.10 -1.34
CA THR A 49 0.24 -1.74 -2.39
C THR A 49 1.08 -2.93 -2.80
N HIS A 50 1.27 -3.89 -1.88
CA HIS A 50 1.96 -5.15 -2.14
C HIS A 50 1.71 -6.19 -1.02
N GLY A 51 2.22 -7.41 -1.22
CA GLY A 51 1.90 -8.57 -0.39
C GLY A 51 2.83 -8.84 0.79
N HIS A 52 3.62 -7.88 1.29
CA HIS A 52 4.43 -8.10 2.50
C HIS A 52 3.60 -7.97 3.77
N ILE A 53 4.00 -8.72 4.81
CA ILE A 53 3.21 -8.90 6.03
C ILE A 53 3.01 -7.61 6.82
N ASP A 54 4.00 -6.72 6.86
CA ASP A 54 3.92 -5.46 7.60
C ASP A 54 2.85 -4.52 7.05
N HIS A 55 2.49 -4.62 5.78
CA HIS A 55 1.37 -3.91 5.15
C HIS A 55 0.03 -4.64 5.29
N ASN A 56 0.01 -5.83 5.89
CA ASN A 56 -1.15 -6.72 5.90
C ASN A 56 -1.52 -7.27 7.29
N PHE A 57 -0.80 -6.94 8.36
CA PHE A 57 -1.07 -7.47 9.71
C PHE A 57 -2.50 -7.22 10.17
N GLY A 58 -3.07 -6.07 9.84
CA GLY A 58 -4.40 -5.67 10.27
C GLY A 58 -5.54 -6.22 9.41
N ASN A 59 -5.26 -6.94 8.32
CA ASN A 59 -6.29 -7.40 7.39
C ASN A 59 -7.38 -8.25 8.06
N ALA A 60 -7.00 -9.14 8.98
CA ALA A 60 -7.95 -9.97 9.71
C ALA A 60 -8.88 -9.13 10.58
N TYR A 61 -8.35 -8.11 11.25
CA TYR A 61 -9.13 -7.19 12.06
C TYR A 61 -10.11 -6.36 11.23
N ILE A 62 -9.67 -5.80 10.10
CA ILE A 62 -10.53 -5.03 9.20
C ILE A 62 -11.63 -5.92 8.61
N TYR A 63 -11.30 -7.16 8.25
CA TYR A 63 -12.29 -8.13 7.78
C TYR A 63 -13.34 -8.45 8.86
N GLU A 64 -12.91 -8.67 10.09
CA GLU A 64 -13.84 -8.89 11.23
C GLU A 64 -14.76 -7.70 11.47
N LYS A 65 -14.23 -6.46 11.43
CA LYS A 65 -14.98 -5.26 11.79
C LYS A 65 -15.88 -4.74 10.67
N PHE A 66 -15.42 -4.79 9.43
CA PHE A 66 -16.09 -4.14 8.31
C PHE A 66 -16.47 -5.11 7.17
N GLY A 67 -16.10 -6.39 7.28
CA GLY A 67 -16.36 -7.40 6.24
C GLY A 67 -15.52 -7.23 4.96
N LEU A 68 -14.52 -6.33 4.99
CA LEU A 68 -13.68 -6.04 3.82
C LEU A 68 -12.54 -7.06 3.72
N LYS A 69 -12.44 -7.71 2.57
CA LYS A 69 -11.30 -8.57 2.23
C LYS A 69 -10.21 -7.76 1.53
N PRO A 70 -8.92 -8.10 1.71
CA PRO A 70 -7.85 -7.38 1.04
C PRO A 70 -7.95 -7.52 -0.48
N GLU A 71 -7.68 -6.41 -1.17
CA GLU A 71 -7.52 -6.33 -2.62
C GLU A 71 -6.05 -6.02 -2.92
N VAL A 72 -5.39 -6.84 -3.71
CA VAL A 72 -3.95 -6.75 -3.98
C VAL A 72 -3.68 -7.10 -5.44
N HIS A 73 -2.58 -6.63 -5.99
CA HIS A 73 -2.20 -6.99 -7.36
C HIS A 73 -1.97 -8.49 -7.53
N ALA A 74 -2.46 -9.05 -8.65
CA ALA A 74 -2.45 -10.49 -8.91
C ALA A 74 -1.06 -11.14 -8.82
N SER A 75 0.00 -10.41 -9.15
CA SER A 75 1.37 -10.94 -9.09
C SER A 75 1.88 -11.18 -7.66
N ASP A 76 1.20 -10.66 -6.63
CA ASP A 76 1.55 -10.89 -5.23
C ASP A 76 0.68 -11.98 -4.56
N GLU A 77 -0.09 -12.75 -5.33
CA GLU A 77 -0.87 -13.88 -4.79
C GLU A 77 -0.01 -14.82 -3.94
N VAL A 78 1.20 -15.13 -4.40
CA VAL A 78 2.12 -16.03 -3.68
C VAL A 78 2.52 -15.44 -2.33
N LEU A 79 2.78 -14.14 -2.25
CA LEU A 79 3.11 -13.45 -1.00
C LEU A 79 1.91 -13.42 -0.05
N MET A 80 0.72 -13.10 -0.55
CA MET A 80 -0.51 -13.10 0.25
C MET A 80 -0.83 -14.47 0.84
N ASN A 81 -0.58 -15.54 0.10
CA ASN A 81 -0.77 -16.91 0.60
C ASN A 81 0.29 -17.34 1.64
N LYS A 82 1.37 -16.57 1.80
CA LYS A 82 2.46 -16.82 2.75
C LYS A 82 2.51 -15.85 3.93
N LEU A 83 1.46 -15.03 4.17
CA LEU A 83 1.50 -13.99 5.21
C LEU A 83 1.85 -14.53 6.59
N ASN A 84 1.28 -15.68 7.01
CA ASN A 84 1.62 -16.29 8.29
C ASN A 84 3.09 -16.74 8.36
N TRP A 85 3.60 -17.32 7.27
CA TRP A 85 5.01 -17.68 7.17
C TRP A 85 5.92 -16.45 7.20
N GLN A 86 5.54 -15.36 6.52
CA GLN A 86 6.28 -14.09 6.57
C GLN A 86 6.32 -13.52 7.99
N ALA A 87 5.19 -13.52 8.71
CA ALA A 87 5.12 -13.06 10.09
C ALA A 87 6.11 -13.82 10.99
N GLU A 88 6.17 -15.14 10.86
CA GLU A 88 7.06 -15.98 11.67
C GLU A 88 8.53 -15.86 11.24
N SER A 89 8.81 -15.94 9.93
CA SER A 89 10.18 -16.01 9.42
C SER A 89 10.88 -14.65 9.31
N ILE A 90 10.14 -13.57 9.05
CA ILE A 90 10.69 -12.21 8.87
C ILE A 90 10.57 -11.39 10.14
N ALA A 91 9.40 -11.40 10.78
CA ALA A 91 9.11 -10.60 11.96
C ALA A 91 9.28 -11.35 13.29
N GLY A 92 9.46 -12.68 13.27
CA GLY A 92 9.54 -13.52 14.48
C GLY A 92 8.22 -13.58 15.26
N ILE A 93 7.09 -13.37 14.59
CA ILE A 93 5.76 -13.30 15.17
C ILE A 93 4.96 -14.52 14.76
N HIS A 94 4.46 -15.25 15.75
CA HIS A 94 3.44 -16.28 15.53
C HIS A 94 2.06 -15.62 15.57
N LEU A 95 1.29 -15.72 14.46
CA LEU A 95 -0.10 -15.26 14.41
C LEU A 95 -1.01 -16.38 14.93
N ASP A 96 -1.82 -16.06 15.91
CA ASP A 96 -2.82 -16.95 16.50
C ASP A 96 -4.21 -16.84 15.80
N TYR A 97 -4.23 -16.20 14.66
CA TYR A 97 -5.40 -16.02 13.80
C TYR A 97 -5.07 -16.30 12.33
N GLU A 98 -6.10 -16.59 11.56
CA GLU A 98 -5.97 -16.80 10.11
C GLU A 98 -6.16 -15.48 9.36
N MET A 99 -5.33 -15.26 8.33
CA MET A 99 -5.51 -14.14 7.42
C MET A 99 -6.74 -14.38 6.52
N PRO A 100 -7.55 -13.34 6.26
CA PRO A 100 -8.67 -13.48 5.34
C PRO A 100 -8.18 -13.77 3.92
N PRO A 101 -8.95 -14.52 3.12
CA PRO A 101 -8.61 -14.72 1.74
C PRO A 101 -8.67 -13.39 0.97
N VAL A 102 -7.85 -13.25 -0.07
CA VAL A 102 -7.90 -12.12 -0.98
C VAL A 102 -9.31 -12.00 -1.56
N GLY A 103 -9.89 -10.80 -1.49
CA GLY A 103 -11.23 -10.52 -2.00
C GLY A 103 -11.24 -10.26 -3.50
N LYS A 104 -10.19 -9.57 -3.99
CA LYS A 104 -10.02 -9.26 -5.42
C LYS A 104 -8.54 -9.19 -5.77
N TYR A 105 -8.17 -9.83 -6.86
CA TYR A 105 -6.87 -9.63 -7.50
C TYR A 105 -6.96 -8.49 -8.51
N LEU A 106 -6.11 -7.48 -8.29
CA LEU A 106 -6.05 -6.26 -9.08
C LEU A 106 -5.06 -6.38 -10.24
N THR A 107 -5.27 -5.55 -11.26
CA THR A 107 -4.38 -5.37 -12.43
C THR A 107 -4.34 -3.88 -12.80
N ALA A 108 -3.44 -3.46 -13.69
CA ALA A 108 -3.39 -2.09 -14.22
C ALA A 108 -4.67 -1.65 -14.96
N LYS A 109 -5.59 -2.57 -15.26
CA LYS A 109 -6.88 -2.25 -15.92
C LYS A 109 -7.99 -1.92 -14.92
N ASP A 110 -7.77 -2.21 -13.65
CA ASP A 110 -8.71 -1.93 -12.58
C ASP A 110 -8.56 -0.49 -12.08
N THR A 111 -9.62 0.00 -11.46
CA THR A 111 -9.61 1.24 -10.69
C THR A 111 -10.27 1.00 -9.33
N ILE A 112 -9.86 1.78 -8.32
CA ILE A 112 -10.49 1.81 -7.01
C ILE A 112 -11.33 3.07 -6.91
N GLN A 113 -12.63 2.92 -6.71
CA GLN A 113 -13.57 4.04 -6.63
C GLN A 113 -14.20 4.11 -5.24
N PHE A 114 -14.19 5.29 -4.65
CA PHE A 114 -14.88 5.59 -3.39
C PHE A 114 -15.32 7.06 -3.44
N GLY A 115 -16.57 7.30 -3.11
CA GLY A 115 -17.17 8.63 -3.24
C GLY A 115 -16.99 9.23 -4.65
N ASN A 116 -16.38 10.40 -4.70
CA ASN A 116 -16.06 11.13 -5.92
C ASN A 116 -14.60 10.98 -6.36
N GLN A 117 -13.88 10.02 -5.75
CA GLN A 117 -12.46 9.78 -6.00
C GLN A 117 -12.25 8.47 -6.76
N THR A 118 -11.17 8.44 -7.51
CA THR A 118 -10.76 7.25 -8.27
C THR A 118 -9.24 7.13 -8.21
N PHE A 119 -8.76 5.96 -7.81
CA PHE A 119 -7.35 5.60 -7.98
C PHE A 119 -7.16 4.78 -9.24
N THR A 120 -6.20 5.15 -10.06
CA THR A 120 -5.62 4.30 -11.09
C THR A 120 -4.48 3.48 -10.50
N ILE A 121 -4.24 2.31 -11.06
CA ILE A 121 -3.20 1.39 -10.61
C ILE A 121 -2.03 1.49 -11.58
N ILE A 122 -0.87 1.92 -11.08
CA ILE A 122 0.38 1.92 -11.83
C ILE A 122 1.22 0.77 -11.30
N GLU A 123 1.48 -0.24 -12.13
CA GLU A 123 2.32 -1.36 -11.77
C GLU A 123 3.77 -0.90 -11.60
N THR A 124 4.34 -1.18 -10.42
CA THR A 124 5.70 -0.79 -10.05
C THR A 124 6.50 -1.98 -9.49
N PRO A 125 6.58 -3.10 -10.25
CA PRO A 125 7.27 -4.28 -9.76
C PRO A 125 8.74 -3.99 -9.46
N GLY A 126 9.28 -4.70 -8.46
CA GLY A 126 10.69 -4.61 -8.11
C GLY A 126 10.98 -4.80 -6.63
N HIS A 127 10.24 -4.17 -5.73
CA HIS A 127 10.25 -4.51 -4.31
C HIS A 127 9.53 -5.85 -4.08
N SER A 128 8.34 -6.00 -4.64
CA SER A 128 7.65 -7.26 -4.86
C SER A 128 7.24 -7.40 -6.33
N PRO A 129 6.83 -8.59 -6.79
CA PRO A 129 6.32 -8.79 -8.15
C PRO A 129 5.04 -8.00 -8.43
N GLY A 130 4.19 -7.80 -7.42
CA GLY A 130 2.90 -7.13 -7.51
C GLY A 130 2.87 -5.75 -6.86
N SER A 131 4.01 -5.11 -6.61
CA SER A 131 4.04 -3.73 -6.11
C SER A 131 3.33 -2.79 -7.07
N VAL A 132 2.50 -1.90 -6.52
CA VAL A 132 1.75 -0.90 -7.28
C VAL A 132 1.76 0.47 -6.60
N PHE A 133 1.56 1.52 -7.41
CA PHE A 133 1.09 2.83 -6.96
C PHE A 133 -0.42 2.89 -7.09
N PHE A 134 -1.09 3.40 -6.07
CA PHE A 134 -2.47 3.89 -6.19
C PHE A 134 -2.42 5.40 -6.42
N TYR A 135 -2.74 5.83 -7.64
CA TYR A 135 -2.61 7.23 -8.06
C TYR A 135 -3.97 7.89 -8.24
N CYS A 136 -4.20 8.98 -7.51
CA CYS A 136 -5.32 9.90 -7.70
C CYS A 136 -4.87 11.06 -8.60
N GLU A 137 -5.19 10.99 -9.90
CA GLU A 137 -4.81 12.03 -10.86
C GLU A 137 -5.44 13.38 -10.52
N LYS A 138 -6.70 13.39 -10.10
CA LYS A 138 -7.45 14.60 -9.75
C LYS A 138 -6.79 15.41 -8.63
N GLU A 139 -6.25 14.74 -7.63
CA GLU A 139 -5.66 15.37 -6.45
C GLU A 139 -4.12 15.42 -6.52
N HIS A 140 -3.51 14.83 -7.54
CA HIS A 140 -2.06 14.66 -7.66
C HIS A 140 -1.44 13.99 -6.42
N ILE A 141 -2.05 12.90 -5.95
CA ILE A 141 -1.58 12.11 -4.79
C ILE A 141 -1.34 10.67 -5.24
N ALA A 142 -0.23 10.09 -4.80
CA ALA A 142 0.07 8.69 -5.04
C ALA A 142 0.54 7.99 -3.76
N PHE A 143 -0.01 6.79 -3.51
CA PHE A 143 0.44 5.88 -2.46
C PHE A 143 1.44 4.92 -3.07
N SER A 144 2.70 5.05 -2.70
CA SER A 144 3.81 4.37 -3.38
C SER A 144 4.16 3.01 -2.77
N GLY A 145 3.57 2.65 -1.64
CA GLY A 145 4.06 1.50 -0.87
C GLY A 145 5.57 1.56 -0.72
N ASP A 146 6.23 0.44 -0.97
CA ASP A 146 7.66 0.30 -0.83
C ASP A 146 8.42 0.41 -2.16
N THR A 147 7.91 1.21 -3.11
CA THR A 147 8.64 1.47 -4.35
C THR A 147 9.52 2.71 -4.24
N LEU A 148 8.95 3.85 -3.79
CA LEU A 148 9.64 5.12 -3.67
C LEU A 148 9.46 5.71 -2.27
N PHE A 149 10.56 6.10 -1.65
CA PHE A 149 10.63 6.80 -0.36
C PHE A 149 11.32 8.13 -0.50
N HIS A 150 11.24 8.96 0.53
CA HIS A 150 12.03 10.17 0.60
C HIS A 150 13.53 9.85 0.54
N ASN A 151 14.21 10.30 -0.52
CA ASN A 151 15.62 10.08 -0.83
C ASN A 151 16.05 8.60 -0.89
N SER A 152 15.13 7.68 -1.11
CA SER A 152 15.41 6.24 -1.15
C SER A 152 14.40 5.48 -2.01
N ILE A 153 14.65 4.19 -2.17
CA ILE A 153 13.76 3.25 -2.85
C ILE A 153 13.64 1.95 -2.06
N GLY A 154 12.60 1.17 -2.36
CA GLY A 154 12.41 -0.15 -1.76
C GLY A 154 13.57 -1.10 -2.01
N ARG A 155 13.85 -1.95 -1.03
CA ARG A 155 14.80 -3.04 -1.18
C ARG A 155 14.30 -4.08 -2.20
N THR A 156 15.21 -4.80 -2.80
CA THR A 156 14.91 -5.75 -3.88
C THR A 156 15.50 -7.14 -3.67
N ASP A 157 15.89 -7.46 -2.44
CA ASP A 157 16.56 -8.69 -2.05
C ASP A 157 15.65 -9.74 -1.38
N PHE A 158 14.35 -9.44 -1.27
CA PHE A 158 13.34 -10.43 -0.85
C PHE A 158 12.90 -11.34 -1.99
N GLU A 159 12.18 -12.41 -1.67
CA GLU A 159 11.61 -13.34 -2.65
C GLU A 159 10.74 -12.59 -3.67
N GLY A 160 11.08 -12.71 -4.95
CA GLY A 160 10.40 -12.01 -6.04
C GLY A 160 10.89 -10.58 -6.31
N GLY A 161 11.78 -10.04 -5.45
CA GLY A 161 12.39 -8.73 -5.66
C GLY A 161 13.34 -8.68 -6.87
N SER A 162 13.44 -7.51 -7.52
CA SER A 162 14.25 -7.32 -8.72
C SER A 162 14.75 -5.89 -8.85
N LYS A 163 16.07 -5.73 -8.73
CA LYS A 163 16.72 -4.42 -8.93
C LYS A 163 16.48 -3.87 -10.34
N PHE A 164 16.45 -4.75 -11.34
CA PHE A 164 16.17 -4.33 -12.73
C PHE A 164 14.74 -3.78 -12.84
N MET A 165 13.75 -4.49 -12.28
CA MET A 165 12.35 -4.08 -12.38
C MET A 165 12.09 -2.78 -11.63
N ILE A 166 12.62 -2.59 -10.41
CA ILE A 166 12.37 -1.36 -9.66
C ILE A 166 12.91 -0.13 -10.40
N ILE A 167 14.05 -0.23 -11.07
CA ILE A 167 14.60 0.86 -11.90
C ILE A 167 13.67 1.16 -13.09
N GLN A 168 13.08 0.15 -13.73
CA GLN A 168 12.09 0.39 -14.79
C GLN A 168 10.81 1.06 -14.23
N SER A 169 10.34 0.60 -13.07
CA SER A 169 9.20 1.19 -12.37
C SER A 169 9.44 2.66 -12.01
N LEU A 170 10.61 2.99 -11.48
CA LEU A 170 11.00 4.37 -11.17
C LEU A 170 10.94 5.26 -12.41
N ARG A 171 11.40 4.79 -13.58
CA ARG A 171 11.29 5.55 -14.83
C ARG A 171 9.85 5.84 -15.24
N ILE A 172 8.93 4.95 -14.94
CA ILE A 172 7.50 5.14 -15.22
C ILE A 172 6.94 6.23 -14.31
N ILE A 173 7.16 6.12 -13.00
CA ILE A 173 6.61 7.08 -12.03
C ILE A 173 7.25 8.46 -12.12
N CYS A 174 8.49 8.58 -12.61
CA CYS A 174 9.14 9.86 -12.91
C CYS A 174 8.44 10.66 -14.02
N GLN A 175 7.49 10.07 -14.76
CA GLN A 175 6.66 10.78 -15.74
C GLN A 175 5.42 11.42 -15.12
N LEU A 176 5.11 11.13 -13.86
CA LEU A 176 4.05 11.82 -13.14
C LEU A 176 4.40 13.31 -12.95
N PRO A 177 3.40 14.19 -12.79
CA PRO A 177 3.64 15.62 -12.52
C PRO A 177 4.54 15.84 -11.30
N ASP A 178 5.44 16.81 -11.37
CA ASP A 178 6.40 17.13 -10.29
C ASP A 178 5.71 17.46 -8.96
N ASN A 179 4.51 18.03 -9.00
CA ASN A 179 3.69 18.33 -7.83
C ASN A 179 2.91 17.13 -7.27
N THR A 180 3.11 15.92 -7.82
CA THR A 180 2.46 14.72 -7.27
C THR A 180 3.05 14.43 -5.89
N LEU A 181 2.17 14.49 -4.87
CA LEU A 181 2.49 14.11 -3.49
C LEU A 181 2.64 12.59 -3.43
N ILE A 182 3.71 12.13 -2.82
CA ILE A 182 4.00 10.70 -2.59
C ILE A 182 3.82 10.38 -1.12
N LEU A 183 2.92 9.45 -0.84
CA LEU A 183 2.63 8.89 0.47
C LEU A 183 3.19 7.45 0.50
N PRO A 184 4.37 7.26 1.11
CA PRO A 184 5.08 5.99 1.06
C PRO A 184 4.60 4.98 2.11
N GLY A 185 4.96 3.71 1.93
CA GLY A 185 4.72 2.66 2.92
C GLY A 185 5.49 2.86 4.22
N HIS A 186 6.64 3.53 4.17
CA HIS A 186 7.46 3.85 5.34
C HIS A 186 8.04 5.26 5.25
N GLY A 187 8.21 5.89 6.44
CA GLY A 187 8.85 7.20 6.56
C GLY A 187 7.93 8.35 6.21
N GLU A 188 8.53 9.48 5.85
CA GLU A 188 7.82 10.73 5.59
C GLU A 188 7.39 10.88 4.13
N GLU A 189 6.39 11.72 3.92
CA GLU A 189 5.90 12.10 2.59
C GLU A 189 6.95 12.87 1.77
N THR A 190 6.83 12.80 0.45
CA THR A 190 7.68 13.52 -0.49
C THR A 190 6.88 13.92 -1.73
N SER A 191 7.55 14.34 -2.81
CA SER A 191 6.92 14.59 -4.11
C SER A 191 7.81 14.13 -5.26
N ILE A 192 7.22 13.87 -6.42
CA ILE A 192 7.97 13.49 -7.61
C ILE A 192 9.07 14.51 -7.93
N GLY A 193 8.76 15.81 -7.90
CA GLY A 193 9.73 16.86 -8.20
C GLY A 193 10.89 16.91 -7.20
N LYS A 194 10.63 16.70 -5.91
CA LYS A 194 11.67 16.65 -4.89
C LYS A 194 12.58 15.44 -5.10
N GLU A 195 12.00 14.28 -5.31
CA GLU A 195 12.79 13.06 -5.54
C GLU A 195 13.60 13.11 -6.83
N LEU A 196 13.07 13.70 -7.89
CA LEU A 196 13.84 13.93 -9.13
C LEU A 196 15.05 14.84 -8.95
N ALA A 197 15.00 15.75 -7.99
CA ALA A 197 16.09 16.66 -7.69
C ALA A 197 17.13 16.07 -6.73
N GLU A 198 16.72 15.22 -5.80
CA GLU A 198 17.53 14.86 -4.64
C GLU A 198 17.80 13.34 -4.52
N ASN A 199 16.91 12.48 -5.04
CA ASN A 199 17.02 11.04 -4.88
C ASN A 199 18.08 10.44 -5.81
N PRO A 200 19.14 9.77 -5.27
CA PRO A 200 20.24 9.25 -6.07
C PRO A 200 19.87 8.07 -6.98
N PHE A 201 18.65 7.53 -6.86
CA PHE A 201 18.17 6.41 -7.67
C PHE A 201 17.30 6.85 -8.85
N LEU A 202 16.97 8.14 -8.95
CA LEU A 202 16.07 8.68 -9.97
C LEU A 202 16.84 9.53 -10.98
N ASP A 203 16.58 9.23 -12.27
CA ASP A 203 17.05 10.01 -13.42
C ASP A 203 15.88 10.17 -14.41
N ARG A 204 15.66 11.39 -14.92
CA ARG A 204 14.73 11.64 -16.05
C ARG A 204 15.33 11.31 -17.38
#